data_4e3919a86c77b1a514891dc3a9a48b4d
#
_entry.id   4e3919a86c77b1a514891dc3a9a48b4d
#
_cell.length_a   1.000
_cell.length_b   1.000
_cell.length_c   1.000
_cell.angle_alpha   90.00
_cell.angle_beta   90.00
_cell.angle_gamma   90.00
#
_symmetry.space_group_name_H-M   'P 1'
#
loop_
_entity.id
_entity.type
_entity.pdbx_description
1 polymer ?
#
loop_
_entity_poly.entity_id
_entity_poly.type
_entity_poly.pdbx_seq_one_letter_code
_entity_poly.pdbx_strand_id
1 'polypeptide(L)'
;MSVLCLGEVWLELNAAAAPELTETFRAQTGGWGAGFCRQYAALGGQAALLAQLGADPFGRKLAARLARDGVDCSLLCFTDAFPTPVVFTGADTALPYRAHTAGLALGPEQLETAPFRGSSAFCFSSAGLVDSPLRLAHLEALAAARDAGT
;
A
#
# COMPACT_ATOMS: atom_id res chain seq x y z
N MET A 1 -11.17 7.43 16.29
CA MET A 1 -10.90 8.19 15.06
C MET A 1 -10.47 7.18 14.01
N SER A 2 -11.18 7.07 12.91
CA SER A 2 -10.89 6.12 11.83
C SER A 2 -10.26 6.86 10.64
N VAL A 3 -9.26 6.27 10.01
CA VAL A 3 -8.56 6.84 8.86
C VAL A 3 -8.66 5.88 7.69
N LEU A 4 -9.02 6.40 6.52
CA LEU A 4 -8.91 5.69 5.25
C LEU A 4 -7.60 6.07 4.58
N CYS A 5 -6.78 5.10 4.23
CA CYS A 5 -5.52 5.31 3.53
C CYS A 5 -5.57 4.64 2.15
N LEU A 6 -5.26 5.39 1.11
CA LEU A 6 -5.00 4.84 -0.23
C LEU A 6 -3.49 4.85 -0.48
N GLY A 7 -2.93 3.69 -0.76
CA GLY A 7 -1.50 3.61 -0.99
C GLY A 7 -1.03 2.25 -1.46
N GLU A 8 0.27 2.11 -1.58
CA GLU A 8 0.89 0.88 -2.01
C GLU A 8 1.41 0.06 -0.84
N VAL A 9 1.48 -1.23 -1.09
CA VAL A 9 2.13 -2.25 -0.26
C VAL A 9 3.08 -3.04 -1.15
N TRP A 10 4.30 -3.28 -0.69
CA TRP A 10 5.28 -4.11 -1.40
C TRP A 10 6.05 -5.02 -0.47
N LEU A 11 6.64 -6.06 -1.05
CA LEU A 11 7.67 -6.83 -0.38
C LEU A 11 8.95 -6.01 -0.38
N GLU A 12 9.41 -5.61 0.79
CA GLU A 12 10.70 -4.96 0.93
C GLU A 12 11.76 -5.98 1.30
N LEU A 13 12.82 -6.02 0.52
CA LEU A 13 14.00 -6.85 0.72
C LEU A 13 15.15 -5.95 1.13
N ASN A 14 15.38 -5.88 2.45
CA ASN A 14 16.36 -5.00 3.05
C ASN A 14 17.69 -5.72 3.30
N ALA A 15 18.79 -5.06 2.95
CA ALA A 15 20.16 -5.51 3.18
C ALA A 15 20.97 -4.50 4.02
N ALA A 16 22.02 -4.95 4.67
CA ALA A 16 22.94 -4.08 5.38
C ALA A 16 23.90 -3.32 4.42
N ALA A 17 24.20 -3.94 3.27
CA ALA A 17 24.99 -3.33 2.19
C ALA A 17 24.10 -2.88 1.03
N ALA A 18 24.68 -2.27 -0.01
CA ALA A 18 23.96 -1.99 -1.24
C ALA A 18 23.39 -3.28 -1.84
N PRO A 19 22.15 -3.26 -2.37
CA PRO A 19 21.47 -4.48 -2.79
C PRO A 19 22.24 -5.33 -3.81
N GLU A 20 22.95 -4.69 -4.72
CA GLU A 20 23.76 -5.35 -5.76
C GLU A 20 25.03 -5.99 -5.22
N LEU A 21 25.40 -5.73 -3.98
CA LEU A 21 26.62 -6.23 -3.32
C LEU A 21 26.33 -7.32 -2.27
N THR A 22 25.09 -7.76 -2.15
CA THR A 22 24.68 -8.75 -1.15
C THR A 22 23.89 -9.91 -1.76
N GLU A 23 24.00 -11.09 -1.15
CA GLU A 23 23.22 -12.28 -1.47
C GLU A 23 22.13 -12.54 -0.43
N THR A 24 22.09 -11.78 0.67
CA THR A 24 21.17 -12.00 1.78
C THR A 24 20.31 -10.77 2.07
N PHE A 25 19.00 -10.98 2.17
CA PHE A 25 18.02 -9.95 2.43
C PHE A 25 17.09 -10.33 3.56
N ARG A 26 16.68 -9.32 4.32
CA ARG A 26 15.60 -9.44 5.30
C ARG A 26 14.30 -8.96 4.68
N ALA A 27 13.34 -9.88 4.55
CA ALA A 27 12.01 -9.55 4.01
C ALA A 27 11.13 -8.86 5.04
N GLN A 28 10.55 -7.73 4.67
CA GLN A 28 9.60 -6.97 5.49
C GLN A 28 8.47 -6.38 4.65
N THR A 29 7.45 -5.82 5.33
CA THR A 29 6.37 -5.09 4.67
C THR A 29 6.81 -3.66 4.45
N GLY A 30 6.89 -3.26 3.19
CA GLY A 30 7.16 -1.89 2.76
C GLY A 30 5.92 -1.23 2.19
N GLY A 31 6.08 0.04 1.80
CA GLY A 31 5.02 0.89 1.27
C GLY A 31 4.59 1.97 2.26
N TRP A 32 4.41 3.18 1.75
CA TRP A 32 4.02 4.31 2.60
C TRP A 32 2.66 4.04 3.27
N GLY A 33 1.65 3.60 2.50
CA GLY A 33 0.33 3.30 3.03
C GLY A 33 0.36 2.22 4.12
N ALA A 34 1.10 1.13 3.87
CA ALA A 34 1.29 0.06 4.86
C ALA A 34 1.99 0.58 6.12
N GLY A 35 3.08 1.35 5.95
CA GLY A 35 3.83 1.93 7.07
C GLY A 35 2.98 2.87 7.92
N PHE A 36 2.24 3.78 7.27
CA PHE A 36 1.34 4.71 7.95
C PHE A 36 0.26 3.97 8.75
N CYS A 37 -0.48 3.05 8.11
CA CYS A 37 -1.57 2.33 8.78
C CYS A 37 -1.08 1.50 9.97
N ARG A 38 0.06 0.83 9.84
CA ARG A 38 0.68 0.06 10.93
C ARG A 38 1.06 0.94 12.12
N GLN A 39 1.70 2.08 11.87
CA GLN A 39 2.07 3.01 12.94
C GLN A 39 0.84 3.61 13.60
N TYR A 40 -0.18 3.98 12.82
CA TYR A 40 -1.41 4.52 13.36
C TYR A 40 -2.16 3.49 14.21
N ALA A 41 -2.23 2.23 13.77
CA ALA A 41 -2.81 1.13 14.55
C ALA A 41 -2.02 0.87 15.85
N ALA A 42 -0.68 0.90 15.80
CA ALA A 42 0.17 0.75 16.98
C ALA A 42 -0.04 1.86 18.04
N LEU A 43 -0.50 3.03 17.62
CA LEU A 43 -0.89 4.14 18.50
C LEU A 43 -2.35 4.05 18.98
N GLY A 44 -3.06 2.96 18.70
CA GLY A 44 -4.45 2.74 19.10
C GLY A 44 -5.49 3.36 18.15
N GLY A 45 -5.08 3.84 16.97
CA GLY A 45 -5.98 4.33 15.94
C GLY A 45 -6.58 3.19 15.09
N GLN A 46 -7.64 3.48 14.35
CA GLN A 46 -8.26 2.58 13.39
C GLN A 46 -7.91 3.04 11.98
N ALA A 47 -7.16 2.23 11.23
CA ALA A 47 -6.76 2.52 9.86
C ALA A 47 -7.22 1.42 8.92
N ALA A 48 -8.01 1.79 7.91
CA ALA A 48 -8.35 0.94 6.78
C ALA A 48 -7.42 1.26 5.60
N LEU A 49 -6.85 0.22 5.00
CA LEU A 49 -5.91 0.36 3.89
C LEU A 49 -6.56 -0.12 2.58
N LEU A 50 -6.79 0.81 1.67
CA LEU A 50 -7.12 0.53 0.28
C LEU A 50 -5.82 0.41 -0.53
N ALA A 51 -5.52 -0.79 -0.99
CA ALA A 51 -4.35 -1.11 -1.79
C ALA A 51 -4.61 -2.37 -2.62
N GLN A 52 -3.79 -2.61 -3.64
CA GLN A 52 -3.88 -3.82 -4.44
C GLN A 52 -2.57 -4.62 -4.39
N LEU A 53 -2.71 -5.92 -4.21
CA LEU A 53 -1.62 -6.91 -4.17
C LEU A 53 -1.83 -7.96 -5.25
N GLY A 54 -0.77 -8.61 -5.64
CA GLY A 54 -0.88 -9.83 -6.45
C GLY A 54 -1.56 -10.95 -5.67
N ALA A 55 -2.37 -11.77 -6.34
CA ALA A 55 -2.93 -13.00 -5.78
C ALA A 55 -1.86 -14.11 -5.68
N ASP A 56 -0.66 -13.74 -5.28
CA ASP A 56 0.52 -14.57 -5.14
C ASP A 56 0.87 -14.84 -3.65
N PRO A 57 1.82 -15.74 -3.36
CA PRO A 57 2.22 -16.03 -1.98
C PRO A 57 2.73 -14.82 -1.20
N PHE A 58 3.37 -13.85 -1.86
CA PHE A 58 3.88 -12.65 -1.20
C PHE A 58 2.74 -11.69 -0.85
N GLY A 59 1.78 -11.46 -1.77
CA GLY A 59 0.60 -10.64 -1.51
C GLY A 59 -0.19 -11.16 -0.32
N ARG A 60 -0.46 -12.46 -0.26
CA ARG A 60 -1.14 -13.10 0.88
C ARG A 60 -0.35 -12.96 2.18
N LYS A 61 0.97 -13.14 2.15
CA LYS A 61 1.85 -12.96 3.31
C LYS A 61 1.81 -11.52 3.84
N LEU A 62 1.86 -10.53 2.95
CA LEU A 62 1.81 -9.11 3.32
C LEU A 62 0.47 -8.74 3.95
N ALA A 63 -0.65 -9.18 3.36
CA ALA A 63 -1.99 -8.96 3.91
C ALA A 63 -2.15 -9.57 5.31
N ALA A 64 -1.73 -10.82 5.50
CA ALA A 64 -1.77 -11.49 6.80
C ALA A 64 -0.92 -10.76 7.85
N ARG A 65 0.22 -10.19 7.45
CA ARG A 65 1.07 -9.42 8.35
C ARG A 65 0.43 -8.08 8.73
N LEU A 66 -0.16 -7.36 7.78
CA LEU A 66 -0.89 -6.11 8.04
C LEU A 66 -2.05 -6.33 9.00
N ALA A 67 -2.86 -7.37 8.78
CA ALA A 67 -3.97 -7.72 9.66
C ALA A 67 -3.50 -8.04 11.09
N ARG A 68 -2.40 -8.80 11.24
CA ARG A 68 -1.79 -9.07 12.55
C ARG A 68 -1.29 -7.80 13.24
N ASP A 69 -0.81 -6.82 12.48
CA ASP A 69 -0.32 -5.53 12.99
C ASP A 69 -1.48 -4.55 13.26
N GLY A 70 -2.76 -5.00 13.17
CA GLY A 70 -3.95 -4.23 13.53
C GLY A 70 -4.52 -3.33 12.43
N VAL A 71 -4.06 -3.49 11.19
CA VAL A 71 -4.59 -2.74 10.05
C VAL A 71 -5.89 -3.39 9.57
N ASP A 72 -6.93 -2.60 9.32
CA ASP A 72 -8.12 -3.08 8.62
C ASP A 72 -7.79 -3.34 7.14
N CYS A 73 -7.78 -4.61 6.77
CA CYS A 73 -7.46 -5.12 5.44
C CYS A 73 -8.71 -5.41 4.59
N SER A 74 -9.90 -5.02 5.02
CA SER A 74 -11.16 -5.30 4.30
C SER A 74 -11.21 -4.67 2.89
N LEU A 75 -10.40 -3.64 2.65
CA LEU A 75 -10.29 -2.93 1.37
C LEU A 75 -9.04 -3.35 0.56
N LEU A 76 -8.31 -4.38 0.98
CA LEU A 76 -7.23 -4.91 0.17
C LEU A 76 -7.78 -5.69 -1.01
N CYS A 77 -7.41 -5.27 -2.22
CA CYS A 77 -7.75 -5.93 -3.46
C CYS A 77 -6.64 -6.91 -3.88
N PHE A 78 -7.01 -7.99 -4.56
CA PHE A 78 -6.06 -8.95 -5.12
C PHE A 78 -6.31 -9.13 -6.61
N THR A 79 -5.23 -9.27 -7.37
CA THR A 79 -5.30 -9.51 -8.82
C THR A 79 -4.36 -10.63 -9.24
N ASP A 80 -4.84 -11.48 -10.15
CA ASP A 80 -4.01 -12.50 -10.82
C ASP A 80 -3.25 -11.94 -12.04
N ALA A 81 -3.62 -10.73 -12.51
CA ALA A 81 -3.06 -10.13 -13.71
C ALA A 81 -1.66 -9.53 -13.47
N PHE A 82 -1.33 -9.17 -12.23
CA PHE A 82 -0.08 -8.50 -11.90
C PHE A 82 0.53 -9.04 -10.61
N PRO A 83 1.87 -9.19 -10.53
CA PRO A 83 2.54 -9.65 -9.33
C PRO A 83 2.56 -8.59 -8.23
N THR A 84 2.77 -9.05 -6.99
CA THR A 84 3.07 -8.18 -5.85
C THR A 84 4.38 -7.41 -6.10
N PRO A 85 4.42 -6.07 -5.89
CA PRO A 85 5.63 -5.29 -6.11
C PRO A 85 6.72 -5.64 -5.10
N VAL A 86 7.97 -5.51 -5.54
CA VAL A 86 9.17 -5.76 -4.73
C VAL A 86 10.07 -4.53 -4.76
N VAL A 87 10.63 -4.17 -3.61
CA VAL A 87 11.62 -3.10 -3.49
C VAL A 87 12.83 -3.63 -2.72
N PHE A 88 14.00 -3.50 -3.31
CA PHE A 88 15.26 -3.79 -2.62
C PHE A 88 15.78 -2.51 -1.98
N THR A 89 16.21 -2.59 -0.72
CA THR A 89 16.77 -1.46 0.02
C THR A 89 18.06 -1.85 0.71
N GLY A 90 18.98 -0.92 0.86
CA GLY A 90 20.21 -1.10 1.61
C GLY A 90 21.24 0.02 1.34
N ALA A 91 22.06 0.37 2.34
CA ALA A 91 23.12 1.36 2.25
C ALA A 91 22.72 2.64 1.46
N ASP A 92 21.61 3.28 1.84
CA ASP A 92 21.06 4.50 1.22
C ASP A 92 20.58 4.33 -0.23
N THR A 93 20.47 3.09 -0.71
CA THR A 93 19.97 2.74 -2.05
C THR A 93 18.59 2.10 -1.96
N ALA A 94 17.71 2.47 -2.89
CA ALA A 94 16.42 1.80 -3.10
C ALA A 94 16.27 1.47 -4.59
N LEU A 95 16.00 0.21 -4.88
CA LEU A 95 15.76 -0.31 -6.24
C LEU A 95 14.31 -0.81 -6.32
N PRO A 96 13.37 0.02 -6.79
CA PRO A 96 11.96 -0.34 -6.86
C PRO A 96 11.64 -1.13 -8.14
N TYR A 97 11.17 -2.35 -7.99
CA TYR A 97 10.57 -3.17 -9.05
C TYR A 97 9.05 -3.06 -8.93
N ARG A 98 8.51 -1.89 -9.30
CA ARG A 98 7.09 -1.53 -9.17
C ARG A 98 6.35 -1.43 -10.51
N ALA A 99 7.06 -1.28 -11.63
CA ALA A 99 6.44 -1.22 -12.95
C ALA A 99 5.70 -2.53 -13.26
N HIS A 100 4.51 -2.43 -13.85
CA HIS A 100 3.66 -3.57 -14.20
C HIS A 100 3.37 -4.50 -13.02
N THR A 101 3.12 -3.95 -11.84
CA THR A 101 2.76 -4.69 -10.64
C THR A 101 1.38 -4.29 -10.12
N ALA A 102 0.82 -5.13 -9.25
CA ALA A 102 -0.51 -4.95 -8.70
C ALA A 102 -0.71 -3.58 -8.04
N GLY A 103 0.29 -3.05 -7.33
CA GLY A 103 0.18 -1.78 -6.62
C GLY A 103 -0.13 -0.60 -7.54
N LEU A 104 0.53 -0.51 -8.71
CA LEU A 104 0.29 0.56 -9.68
C LEU A 104 -0.93 0.30 -10.57
N ALA A 105 -1.44 -0.93 -10.62
CA ALA A 105 -2.58 -1.33 -11.42
C ALA A 105 -3.93 -1.08 -10.73
N LEU A 106 -3.96 -0.67 -9.45
CA LEU A 106 -5.19 -0.29 -8.77
C LEU A 106 -5.81 0.91 -9.48
N GLY A 107 -7.05 0.76 -9.94
CA GLY A 107 -7.80 1.79 -10.66
C GLY A 107 -8.96 2.35 -9.86
N PRO A 108 -9.71 3.32 -10.43
CA PRO A 108 -10.87 3.93 -9.77
C PRO A 108 -11.97 2.95 -9.41
N GLU A 109 -12.12 1.87 -10.14
CA GLU A 109 -13.15 0.84 -9.92
C GLU A 109 -13.04 0.16 -8.53
N GLN A 110 -11.86 0.15 -7.91
CA GLN A 110 -11.67 -0.36 -6.55
C GLN A 110 -12.13 0.62 -5.45
N LEU A 111 -12.47 1.87 -5.82
CA LEU A 111 -12.94 2.88 -4.88
C LEU A 111 -14.41 2.73 -4.48
N GLU A 112 -15.22 1.99 -5.24
CA GLU A 112 -16.68 1.90 -5.06
C GLU A 112 -17.09 1.45 -3.65
N THR A 113 -16.26 0.65 -3.00
CA THR A 113 -16.51 0.14 -1.64
C THR A 113 -15.83 0.96 -0.55
N ALA A 114 -15.07 2.00 -0.91
CA ALA A 114 -14.30 2.76 0.07
C ALA A 114 -15.19 3.63 0.96
N PRO A 115 -15.07 3.53 2.29
CA PRO A 115 -15.94 4.22 3.24
C PRO A 115 -15.45 5.68 3.46
N PHE A 116 -15.49 6.52 2.44
CA PHE A 116 -15.15 7.93 2.59
C PHE A 116 -16.05 8.60 3.65
N ARG A 117 -17.37 8.38 3.57
CA ARG A 117 -18.29 8.82 4.63
C ARG A 117 -18.10 7.99 5.88
N GLY A 118 -17.78 8.64 6.99
CA GLY A 118 -17.54 8.00 8.28
C GLY A 118 -16.07 7.80 8.62
N SER A 119 -15.15 8.06 7.68
CA SER A 119 -13.74 8.23 7.99
C SER A 119 -13.48 9.65 8.48
N SER A 120 -12.62 9.78 9.50
CA SER A 120 -12.25 11.09 10.05
C SER A 120 -11.19 11.81 9.23
N ALA A 121 -10.46 11.06 8.41
CA ALA A 121 -9.45 11.60 7.48
C ALA A 121 -9.20 10.61 6.35
N PHE A 122 -8.84 11.16 5.19
CA PHE A 122 -8.30 10.41 4.05
C PHE A 122 -6.81 10.73 3.89
N CYS A 123 -5.99 9.70 3.81
CA CYS A 123 -4.54 9.81 3.70
C CYS A 123 -4.05 9.14 2.43
N PHE A 124 -3.07 9.76 1.77
CA PHE A 124 -2.40 9.21 0.59
C PHE A 124 -0.97 9.72 0.49
N SER A 125 -0.18 9.15 -0.41
CA SER A 125 1.20 9.57 -0.68
C SER A 125 1.37 10.03 -2.12
N SER A 126 2.18 11.07 -2.33
CA SER A 126 2.59 11.52 -3.66
C SER A 126 3.31 10.42 -4.48
N ALA A 127 3.86 9.40 -3.84
CA ALA A 127 4.46 8.26 -4.53
C ALA A 127 3.47 7.48 -5.43
N GLY A 128 2.16 7.56 -5.13
CA GLY A 128 1.10 6.99 -5.96
C GLY A 128 0.65 7.86 -7.13
N LEU A 129 1.19 9.08 -7.27
CA LEU A 129 0.82 10.03 -8.35
C LEU A 129 1.68 9.86 -9.62
N VAL A 130 2.46 8.78 -9.72
CA VAL A 130 3.16 8.42 -10.95
C VAL A 130 2.15 8.04 -12.04
N ASP A 131 2.54 8.16 -13.30
CA ASP A 131 1.67 7.85 -14.43
C ASP A 131 1.28 6.36 -14.43
N SER A 132 0.06 6.08 -13.99
CA SER A 132 -0.48 4.73 -13.76
C SER A 132 -1.98 4.80 -13.44
N PRO A 133 -2.72 3.66 -13.49
CA PRO A 133 -4.10 3.59 -12.99
C PRO A 133 -4.24 4.09 -11.54
N LEU A 134 -3.27 3.82 -10.67
CA LEU A 134 -3.26 4.27 -9.27
C LEU A 134 -3.34 5.81 -9.16
N ARG A 135 -2.72 6.56 -10.07
CA ARG A 135 -2.85 8.03 -10.12
C ARG A 135 -4.30 8.46 -10.32
N LEU A 136 -5.02 7.81 -11.23
CA LEU A 136 -6.44 8.11 -11.46
C LEU A 136 -7.27 7.79 -10.22
N ALA A 137 -7.02 6.64 -9.59
CA ALA A 137 -7.66 6.29 -8.33
C ALA A 137 -7.40 7.34 -7.23
N HIS A 138 -6.18 7.87 -7.10
CA HIS A 138 -5.87 8.93 -6.14
C HIS A 138 -6.67 10.22 -6.40
N LEU A 139 -6.77 10.65 -7.66
CA LEU A 139 -7.51 11.86 -8.02
C LEU A 139 -9.01 11.72 -7.75
N GLU A 140 -9.60 10.59 -8.08
CA GLU A 140 -11.01 10.31 -7.79
C GLU A 140 -11.26 10.13 -6.29
N ALA A 141 -10.37 9.45 -5.57
CA ALA A 141 -10.46 9.30 -4.12
C ALA A 141 -10.41 10.67 -3.40
N LEU A 142 -9.56 11.58 -3.85
CA LEU A 142 -9.50 12.95 -3.32
C LEU A 142 -10.82 13.71 -3.53
N ALA A 143 -11.42 13.57 -4.72
CA ALA A 143 -12.72 14.19 -5.00
C ALA A 143 -13.81 13.57 -4.09
N ALA A 144 -13.86 12.24 -3.98
CA ALA A 144 -14.82 11.52 -3.14
C ALA A 144 -14.68 11.86 -1.66
N ALA A 145 -13.45 11.95 -1.14
CA ALA A 145 -13.17 12.34 0.24
C ALA A 145 -13.66 13.76 0.53
N ARG A 146 -13.32 14.72 -0.34
CA ARG A 146 -13.81 16.11 -0.24
C ARG A 146 -15.34 16.18 -0.23
N ASP A 147 -16.01 15.47 -1.14
CA ASP A 147 -17.47 15.48 -1.26
C ASP A 147 -18.14 14.76 -0.08
N ALA A 148 -17.44 13.85 0.58
CA ALA A 148 -17.86 13.20 1.83
C ALA A 148 -17.63 14.05 3.08
N GLY A 149 -16.83 15.11 3.00
CA GLY A 149 -16.43 15.94 4.14
C GLY A 149 -15.35 15.31 5.01
N THR A 150 -14.50 14.48 4.40
CA THR A 150 -13.43 13.71 5.07
C THR A 150 -12.08 14.39 4.92
#